data_e541da349a07ff6c53f70d1ad8b06f4d
#
_entry.id   e541da349a07ff6c53f70d1ad8b06f4d
#
_cell.length_a   1.000
_cell.length_b   1.000
_cell.length_c   1.000
_cell.angle_alpha   90.00
_cell.angle_beta   90.00
_cell.angle_gamma   90.00
#
_symmetry.space_group_name_H-M   'P 1'
#
loop_
_entity.id
_entity.type
_entity.pdbx_description
1 polymer ?
#
loop_
_entity_poly.entity_id
_entity_poly.type
_entity_poly.pdbx_seq_one_letter_code
_entity_poly.pdbx_strand_id
1 'polypeptide(L)'
;MPHISRMLLVAAFAAVPLAAVANAQSFAELEARLEAHPSLSALGYDAEADRERAVASTALPDPVVSLGINNIPIFYPSFDSYLPTNKAVGIRQQFPSFAGREARAGEARAMSAQTEAVRDARYAALRAELIAFLADKTRLTRQRSLAEARNAKYDELVDIVEAEIDAGRPAVYRLAEIESERAEVSRTLVDLDRQEAETDARLIELVGLVPSTGLPPLTERDWSGAALEFHTVRIADAAVRVTDYGIDEARAAWKPEWGAQLTYQQRDEGAMFAGDDWVSGMVTFTVPLWAERKQAPNLRAAKAERAGAEQRYQAAARNAAAQYASRDAIIRAADASIDVLQVKIAAVEDEVEAQLIAYESGVGGYAPIIDGEIAILKLRAEIEAETARKAAAIARLNALLVTQ
;
A
#
# COMPACT_ATOMS: atom_id res chain seq x y z
N MET A 1 -15.64 16.40 51.31
CA MET A 1 -16.36 15.78 50.19
C MET A 1 -16.45 16.84 49.11
N PRO A 2 -15.74 16.72 48.00
CA PRO A 2 -16.08 17.43 46.78
C PRO A 2 -16.45 16.43 45.67
N HIS A 3 -17.48 16.81 44.93
CA HIS A 3 -18.09 16.10 43.83
C HIS A 3 -17.17 15.96 42.62
N ILE A 4 -17.01 14.72 42.14
CA ILE A 4 -16.38 14.43 40.86
C ILE A 4 -17.48 14.47 39.80
N SER A 5 -17.50 15.54 38.98
CA SER A 5 -18.36 15.62 37.78
C SER A 5 -17.75 14.76 36.66
N ARG A 6 -18.47 13.70 36.30
CA ARG A 6 -18.19 12.93 35.06
C ARG A 6 -18.65 13.73 33.86
N MET A 7 -17.74 14.20 33.08
CA MET A 7 -18.02 14.79 31.76
C MET A 7 -18.21 13.66 30.75
N LEU A 8 -19.44 13.43 30.32
CA LEU A 8 -19.81 12.56 29.21
C LEU A 8 -19.47 13.29 27.90
N LEU A 9 -18.49 12.79 27.20
CA LEU A 9 -18.19 13.23 25.84
C LEU A 9 -19.17 12.55 24.89
N VAL A 10 -20.19 13.28 24.45
CA VAL A 10 -21.09 12.84 23.37
C VAL A 10 -20.39 13.13 22.04
N ALA A 11 -19.93 12.08 21.36
CA ALA A 11 -19.44 12.16 20.00
C ALA A 11 -20.65 12.39 19.05
N ALA A 12 -20.83 13.61 18.58
CA ALA A 12 -21.79 13.93 17.54
C ALA A 12 -21.25 13.41 16.19
N PHE A 13 -21.82 12.31 15.69
CA PHE A 13 -21.66 11.90 14.30
C PHE A 13 -22.40 12.92 13.42
N ALA A 14 -21.66 13.82 12.78
CA ALA A 14 -22.21 14.68 11.76
C ALA A 14 -22.51 13.85 10.51
N ALA A 15 -23.78 13.57 10.25
CA ALA A 15 -24.25 13.02 8.98
C ALA A 15 -24.06 14.10 7.89
N VAL A 16 -23.06 13.93 7.04
CA VAL A 16 -22.88 14.75 5.84
C VAL A 16 -23.97 14.32 4.84
N PRO A 17 -24.83 15.24 4.36
CA PRO A 17 -25.80 14.89 3.33
C PRO A 17 -25.06 14.60 2.01
N LEU A 18 -25.18 13.37 1.50
CA LEU A 18 -24.80 13.02 0.13
C LEU A 18 -25.76 13.70 -0.85
N ALA A 19 -25.46 14.93 -1.25
CA ALA A 19 -26.00 15.49 -2.47
C ALA A 19 -25.07 15.10 -3.62
N ALA A 20 -25.37 13.99 -4.29
CA ALA A 20 -24.68 13.59 -5.52
C ALA A 20 -25.08 14.54 -6.64
N VAL A 21 -24.32 15.59 -6.86
CA VAL A 21 -24.31 16.30 -8.14
C VAL A 21 -23.52 15.41 -9.09
N ALA A 22 -24.17 14.89 -10.12
CA ALA A 22 -23.54 14.14 -11.21
C ALA A 22 -22.72 15.11 -12.08
N ASN A 23 -21.59 15.58 -11.57
CA ASN A 23 -20.56 16.20 -12.39
C ASN A 23 -19.70 15.07 -12.96
N ALA A 24 -19.41 15.11 -14.26
CA ALA A 24 -18.46 14.22 -14.89
C ALA A 24 -17.13 14.32 -14.11
N GLN A 25 -16.81 13.28 -13.34
CA GLN A 25 -15.63 13.27 -12.50
C GLN A 25 -14.40 13.15 -13.38
N SER A 26 -13.41 14.00 -13.15
CA SER A 26 -12.12 13.88 -13.83
C SER A 26 -11.28 12.77 -13.16
N PHE A 27 -10.36 12.19 -13.92
CA PHE A 27 -9.41 11.21 -13.35
C PHE A 27 -8.57 11.85 -12.22
N ALA A 28 -8.23 13.12 -12.33
CA ALA A 28 -7.52 13.87 -11.29
C ALA A 28 -8.31 13.96 -9.96
N GLU A 29 -9.63 14.04 -9.99
CA GLU A 29 -10.45 13.98 -8.77
C GLU A 29 -10.40 12.60 -8.11
N LEU A 30 -10.30 11.54 -8.88
CA LEU A 30 -10.12 10.18 -8.35
C LEU A 30 -8.74 10.01 -7.73
N GLU A 31 -7.69 10.57 -8.34
CA GLU A 31 -6.34 10.58 -7.76
C GLU A 31 -6.30 11.35 -6.44
N ALA A 32 -6.95 12.50 -6.34
CA ALA A 32 -7.05 13.24 -5.08
C ALA A 32 -7.77 12.45 -3.97
N ARG A 33 -8.79 11.63 -4.33
CA ARG A 33 -9.44 10.71 -3.38
C ARG A 33 -8.53 9.57 -2.95
N LEU A 34 -7.70 9.05 -3.87
CA LEU A 34 -6.68 8.06 -3.53
C LEU A 34 -5.64 8.63 -2.56
N GLU A 35 -5.19 9.88 -2.75
CA GLU A 35 -4.25 10.53 -1.83
C GLU A 35 -4.81 10.64 -0.39
N ALA A 36 -6.14 10.81 -0.27
CA ALA A 36 -6.85 10.81 1.00
C ALA A 36 -7.21 9.41 1.52
N HIS A 37 -6.77 8.34 0.85
CA HIS A 37 -7.07 6.96 1.25
C HIS A 37 -6.52 6.66 2.65
N PRO A 38 -7.31 6.00 3.56
CA PRO A 38 -6.91 5.77 4.94
C PRO A 38 -5.56 5.05 5.10
N SER A 39 -5.22 4.12 4.21
CA SER A 39 -3.94 3.42 4.26
C SER A 39 -2.73 4.33 3.99
N LEU A 40 -2.88 5.38 3.18
CA LEU A 40 -1.83 6.37 2.93
C LEU A 40 -1.71 7.37 4.07
N SER A 41 -2.85 7.77 4.65
CA SER A 41 -2.87 8.65 5.83
C SER A 41 -2.22 7.95 7.03
N ALA A 42 -2.47 6.66 7.24
CA ALA A 42 -1.83 5.88 8.31
C ALA A 42 -0.30 5.89 8.15
N LEU A 43 0.23 5.61 6.95
CA LEU A 43 1.67 5.69 6.68
C LEU A 43 2.23 7.10 6.87
N GLY A 44 1.45 8.14 6.56
CA GLY A 44 1.83 9.53 6.83
C GLY A 44 2.02 9.81 8.32
N TYR A 45 1.08 9.35 9.16
CA TYR A 45 1.18 9.47 10.62
C TYR A 45 2.32 8.63 11.20
N ASP A 46 2.58 7.43 10.65
CA ASP A 46 3.73 6.62 11.07
C ASP A 46 5.05 7.34 10.78
N ALA A 47 5.20 7.94 9.60
CA ALA A 47 6.38 8.73 9.24
C ALA A 47 6.54 9.97 10.14
N GLU A 48 5.44 10.63 10.51
CA GLU A 48 5.45 11.77 11.44
C GLU A 48 5.85 11.32 12.86
N ALA A 49 5.32 10.19 13.33
CA ALA A 49 5.70 9.62 14.62
C ALA A 49 7.21 9.33 14.71
N ASP A 50 7.81 8.81 13.61
CA ASP A 50 9.25 8.59 13.57
C ASP A 50 10.04 9.91 13.56
N ARG A 51 9.55 10.97 12.91
CA ARG A 51 10.15 12.32 13.00
C ARG A 51 10.13 12.87 14.42
N GLU A 52 9.00 12.73 15.12
CA GLU A 52 8.89 13.16 16.53
C GLU A 52 9.80 12.33 17.45
N ARG A 53 9.93 11.01 17.21
CA ARG A 53 10.90 10.16 17.91
C ARG A 53 12.34 10.61 17.66
N ALA A 54 12.66 11.08 16.46
CA ALA A 54 13.96 11.63 16.15
C ALA A 54 14.27 12.89 16.99
N VAL A 55 13.29 13.80 17.15
CA VAL A 55 13.40 14.97 18.01
C VAL A 55 13.60 14.53 19.47
N ALA A 56 12.76 13.63 19.97
CA ALA A 56 12.84 13.12 21.34
C ALA A 56 14.19 12.45 21.65
N SER A 57 14.77 11.73 20.65
CA SER A 57 16.06 11.06 20.81
C SER A 57 17.24 12.02 21.00
N THR A 58 17.12 13.29 20.61
CA THR A 58 18.15 14.31 20.84
C THR A 58 18.12 14.89 22.26
N ALA A 59 17.00 14.78 22.96
CA ALA A 59 16.83 15.32 24.31
C ALA A 59 17.67 14.57 25.34
N LEU A 60 17.95 15.23 26.45
CA LEU A 60 18.48 14.56 27.64
C LEU A 60 17.33 13.84 28.35
N PRO A 61 17.61 12.70 29.02
CA PRO A 61 16.63 12.10 29.92
C PRO A 61 16.19 13.09 31.01
N ASP A 62 14.97 12.96 31.47
CA ASP A 62 14.44 13.80 32.53
C ASP A 62 15.26 13.64 33.83
N PRO A 63 15.45 14.72 34.58
CA PRO A 63 16.09 14.66 35.90
C PRO A 63 15.23 13.85 36.88
N VAL A 64 15.87 13.00 37.64
CA VAL A 64 15.21 12.18 38.65
C VAL A 64 15.33 12.90 40.01
N VAL A 65 14.19 13.29 40.58
CA VAL A 65 14.12 13.81 41.98
C VAL A 65 13.86 12.64 42.91
N SER A 66 14.65 12.55 43.96
CA SER A 66 14.53 11.54 45.02
C SER A 66 14.26 12.19 46.38
N LEU A 67 13.32 11.62 47.12
CA LEU A 67 13.05 11.95 48.51
C LEU A 67 13.34 10.70 49.36
N GLY A 68 14.04 10.84 50.44
CA GLY A 68 14.43 9.69 51.25
C GLY A 68 14.68 10.02 52.69
N ILE A 69 14.65 9.00 53.51
CA ILE A 69 15.13 9.02 54.89
C ILE A 69 16.27 8.02 54.93
N ASN A 70 17.45 8.47 55.36
CA ASN A 70 18.63 7.62 55.41
C ASN A 70 18.99 7.27 56.84
N ASN A 71 19.47 6.05 57.04
CA ASN A 71 20.07 5.55 58.29
C ASN A 71 19.14 5.66 59.51
N ILE A 72 17.81 5.49 59.31
CA ILE A 72 16.89 5.40 60.43
C ILE A 72 17.11 4.07 61.17
N PRO A 73 17.29 4.04 62.49
CA PRO A 73 17.45 2.80 63.22
C PRO A 73 16.18 1.94 63.16
N ILE A 74 16.32 0.64 62.98
CA ILE A 74 15.19 -0.30 63.00
C ILE A 74 14.61 -0.44 64.41
N PHE A 75 15.51 -0.50 65.38
CA PHE A 75 15.14 -0.50 66.81
C PHE A 75 15.20 0.94 67.33
N TYR A 76 14.12 1.46 67.86
CA TYR A 76 13.99 2.83 68.35
C TYR A 76 14.17 3.89 67.24
N PRO A 77 13.28 3.95 66.25
CA PRO A 77 13.34 4.95 65.18
C PRO A 77 13.33 6.37 65.75
N SER A 78 14.34 7.16 65.39
CA SER A 78 14.47 8.58 65.80
C SER A 78 15.22 9.35 64.74
N PHE A 79 14.93 10.67 64.61
CA PHE A 79 15.64 11.58 63.76
C PHE A 79 16.71 12.37 64.48
N ASP A 80 16.70 12.43 65.81
CA ASP A 80 17.50 13.25 66.68
C ASP A 80 18.50 12.48 67.60
N SER A 81 18.33 11.15 67.66
CA SER A 81 19.15 10.31 68.57
C SER A 81 20.46 9.82 67.95
N TYR A 82 20.55 9.77 66.61
CA TYR A 82 21.68 9.18 65.91
C TYR A 82 22.22 10.10 64.83
N LEU A 83 23.53 10.42 64.87
CA LEU A 83 24.20 11.27 63.91
C LEU A 83 23.99 11.00 62.45
N PRO A 84 23.95 9.73 61.95
CA PRO A 84 23.80 9.46 60.52
C PRO A 84 22.34 9.57 60.00
N THR A 85 21.33 9.69 60.90
CA THR A 85 19.94 9.80 60.45
C THR A 85 19.68 11.16 59.81
N ASN A 86 19.14 11.16 58.58
CA ASN A 86 18.81 12.39 57.88
C ASN A 86 17.61 12.22 56.92
N LYS A 87 16.96 13.32 56.61
CA LYS A 87 15.98 13.49 55.56
C LYS A 87 16.72 14.03 54.35
N ALA A 88 16.53 13.40 53.16
CA ALA A 88 17.30 13.75 52.00
C ALA A 88 16.39 14.12 50.82
N VAL A 89 16.79 15.16 50.08
CA VAL A 89 16.23 15.52 48.78
C VAL A 89 17.37 15.52 47.77
N GLY A 90 17.24 14.72 46.73
CA GLY A 90 18.27 14.62 45.70
C GLY A 90 17.71 14.91 44.31
N ILE A 91 18.57 15.45 43.45
CA ILE A 91 18.31 15.55 42.00
C ILE A 91 19.46 14.88 41.25
N ARG A 92 19.12 14.02 40.30
CA ARG A 92 20.09 13.32 39.45
C ARG A 92 19.79 13.63 38.01
N GLN A 93 20.81 14.03 37.23
CA GLN A 93 20.76 14.18 35.80
C GLN A 93 21.72 13.19 35.11
N GLN A 94 21.21 12.43 34.13
CA GLN A 94 22.01 11.57 33.26
C GLN A 94 22.38 12.33 31.98
N PHE A 95 23.60 12.09 31.49
CA PHE A 95 24.13 12.65 30.25
C PHE A 95 24.62 11.50 29.35
N PRO A 96 23.71 10.82 28.61
CA PRO A 96 24.12 9.84 27.62
C PRO A 96 25.02 10.47 26.55
N SER A 97 25.82 9.66 25.87
CA SER A 97 26.76 10.19 24.87
C SER A 97 26.01 10.95 23.77
N PHE A 98 26.51 12.11 23.38
CA PHE A 98 25.92 12.90 22.29
C PHE A 98 25.85 12.10 20.99
N ALA A 99 26.92 11.34 20.69
CA ALA A 99 26.95 10.48 19.48
C ALA A 99 25.88 9.37 19.49
N GLY A 100 25.56 8.80 20.67
CA GLY A 100 24.49 7.80 20.79
C GLY A 100 23.10 8.41 20.58
N ARG A 101 22.88 9.61 21.10
CA ARG A 101 21.63 10.34 20.88
C ARG A 101 21.45 10.74 19.42
N GLU A 102 22.51 11.24 18.77
CA GLU A 102 22.46 11.62 17.37
C GLU A 102 22.28 10.40 16.45
N ALA A 103 22.92 9.26 16.77
CA ALA A 103 22.72 8.02 16.02
C ALA A 103 21.26 7.55 16.08
N ARG A 104 20.64 7.54 17.28
CA ARG A 104 19.21 7.20 17.43
C ARG A 104 18.29 8.18 16.72
N ALA A 105 18.60 9.47 16.78
CA ALA A 105 17.85 10.48 16.03
C ALA A 105 17.99 10.28 14.52
N GLY A 106 19.20 9.92 14.05
CA GLY A 106 19.48 9.59 12.65
C GLY A 106 18.72 8.34 12.19
N GLU A 107 18.69 7.30 13.03
CA GLU A 107 17.93 6.09 12.78
C GLU A 107 16.43 6.37 12.63
N ALA A 108 15.83 7.13 13.55
CA ALA A 108 14.43 7.50 13.49
C ALA A 108 14.12 8.36 12.25
N ARG A 109 15.00 9.29 11.86
CA ARG A 109 14.85 10.04 10.59
C ARG A 109 14.92 9.12 9.36
N ALA A 110 15.81 8.13 9.38
CA ALA A 110 15.92 7.14 8.30
C ALA A 110 14.69 6.22 8.24
N MET A 111 14.11 5.85 9.38
CA MET A 111 12.84 5.11 9.45
C MET A 111 11.68 5.92 8.86
N SER A 112 11.57 7.22 9.20
CA SER A 112 10.59 8.11 8.59
C SER A 112 10.73 8.13 7.06
N ALA A 113 11.94 8.30 6.54
CA ALA A 113 12.19 8.31 5.10
C ALA A 113 11.87 6.95 4.43
N GLN A 114 12.07 5.84 5.13
CA GLN A 114 11.67 4.51 4.66
C GLN A 114 10.14 4.40 4.59
N THR A 115 9.44 4.87 5.62
CA THR A 115 7.97 4.87 5.68
C THR A 115 7.37 5.76 4.58
N GLU A 116 7.98 6.92 4.28
CA GLU A 116 7.61 7.76 3.15
C GLU A 116 7.77 7.04 1.80
N ALA A 117 8.87 6.32 1.59
CA ALA A 117 9.06 5.50 0.39
C ALA A 117 8.03 4.36 0.28
N VAL A 118 7.63 3.76 1.39
CA VAL A 118 6.53 2.78 1.44
C VAL A 118 5.20 3.44 1.07
N ARG A 119 4.93 4.65 1.56
CA ARG A 119 3.72 5.42 1.22
C ARG A 119 3.64 5.72 -0.28
N ASP A 120 4.74 6.14 -0.90
CA ASP A 120 4.82 6.40 -2.33
C ASP A 120 4.56 5.13 -3.16
N ALA A 121 5.17 4.01 -2.77
CA ALA A 121 4.93 2.71 -3.39
C ALA A 121 3.45 2.28 -3.26
N ARG A 122 2.83 2.51 -2.10
CA ARG A 122 1.43 2.18 -1.87
C ARG A 122 0.50 3.05 -2.70
N TYR A 123 0.77 4.35 -2.83
CA TYR A 123 0.02 5.24 -3.72
C TYR A 123 0.08 4.77 -5.17
N ALA A 124 1.29 4.45 -5.68
CA ALA A 124 1.46 3.94 -7.03
C ALA A 124 0.68 2.62 -7.27
N ALA A 125 0.68 1.73 -6.28
CA ALA A 125 -0.09 0.49 -6.33
C ALA A 125 -1.61 0.74 -6.38
N LEU A 126 -2.14 1.59 -5.49
CA LEU A 126 -3.57 1.97 -5.47
C LEU A 126 -4.00 2.64 -6.78
N ARG A 127 -3.14 3.50 -7.34
CA ARG A 127 -3.39 4.12 -8.64
C ARG A 127 -3.46 3.09 -9.77
N ALA A 128 -2.59 2.09 -9.76
CA ALA A 128 -2.63 1.01 -10.74
C ALA A 128 -3.87 0.12 -10.58
N GLU A 129 -4.30 -0.14 -9.35
CA GLU A 129 -5.55 -0.84 -9.06
C GLU A 129 -6.77 -0.07 -9.58
N LEU A 130 -6.83 1.25 -9.35
CA LEU A 130 -7.89 2.13 -9.88
C LEU A 130 -7.96 2.04 -11.41
N ILE A 131 -6.83 2.18 -12.10
CA ILE A 131 -6.77 2.11 -13.56
C ILE A 131 -7.22 0.72 -14.05
N ALA A 132 -6.79 -0.36 -13.38
CA ALA A 132 -7.20 -1.72 -13.74
C ALA A 132 -8.71 -1.92 -13.61
N PHE A 133 -9.34 -1.41 -12.55
CA PHE A 133 -10.80 -1.51 -12.38
C PHE A 133 -11.57 -0.61 -13.36
N LEU A 134 -11.04 0.56 -13.72
CA LEU A 134 -11.64 1.39 -14.78
C LEU A 134 -11.55 0.70 -16.17
N ALA A 135 -10.44 0.00 -16.44
CA ALA A 135 -10.29 -0.79 -17.66
C ALA A 135 -11.28 -1.97 -17.68
N ASP A 136 -11.45 -2.65 -16.54
CA ASP A 136 -12.43 -3.71 -16.40
C ASP A 136 -13.86 -3.20 -16.57
N LYS A 137 -14.20 -2.06 -15.98
CA LYS A 137 -15.53 -1.44 -16.15
C LYS A 137 -15.81 -1.11 -17.61
N THR A 138 -14.81 -0.58 -18.32
CA THR A 138 -14.91 -0.29 -19.76
C THR A 138 -15.12 -1.58 -20.56
N ARG A 139 -14.34 -2.63 -20.29
CA ARG A 139 -14.48 -3.95 -20.88
C ARG A 139 -15.88 -4.53 -20.68
N LEU A 140 -16.38 -4.53 -19.44
CA LEU A 140 -17.68 -5.09 -19.07
C LEU A 140 -18.82 -4.38 -19.81
N THR A 141 -18.79 -3.05 -19.88
CA THR A 141 -19.78 -2.26 -20.63
C THR A 141 -19.78 -2.63 -22.13
N ARG A 142 -18.60 -2.75 -22.73
CA ARG A 142 -18.47 -3.11 -24.16
C ARG A 142 -18.86 -4.56 -24.44
N GLN A 143 -18.43 -5.50 -23.59
CA GLN A 143 -18.80 -6.91 -23.72
C GLN A 143 -20.30 -7.13 -23.56
N ARG A 144 -20.97 -6.36 -22.67
CA ARG A 144 -22.42 -6.34 -22.54
C ARG A 144 -23.09 -5.95 -23.88
N SER A 145 -22.68 -4.81 -24.45
CA SER A 145 -23.21 -4.33 -25.70
C SER A 145 -23.02 -5.35 -26.85
N LEU A 146 -21.86 -6.02 -26.89
CA LEU A 146 -21.60 -7.10 -27.89
C LEU A 146 -22.45 -8.34 -27.63
N ALA A 147 -22.70 -8.71 -26.36
CA ALA A 147 -23.57 -9.83 -26.03
C ALA A 147 -25.04 -9.55 -26.40
N GLU A 148 -25.51 -8.32 -26.14
CA GLU A 148 -26.86 -7.87 -26.57
C GLU A 148 -26.99 -7.84 -28.08
N ALA A 149 -25.98 -7.36 -28.82
CA ALA A 149 -25.95 -7.41 -30.28
C ALA A 149 -25.96 -8.86 -30.79
N ARG A 150 -25.25 -9.79 -30.12
CA ARG A 150 -25.31 -11.22 -30.43
C ARG A 150 -26.70 -11.78 -30.23
N ASN A 151 -27.41 -11.43 -29.18
CA ASN A 151 -28.77 -11.90 -28.93
C ASN A 151 -29.71 -11.44 -30.06
N ALA A 152 -29.59 -10.18 -30.50
CA ALA A 152 -30.36 -9.65 -31.61
C ALA A 152 -30.10 -10.44 -32.95
N LYS A 153 -28.84 -10.88 -33.17
CA LYS A 153 -28.51 -11.69 -34.32
C LYS A 153 -29.13 -13.13 -34.25
N TYR A 154 -29.26 -13.67 -33.05
CA TYR A 154 -29.97 -14.94 -32.88
C TYR A 154 -31.48 -14.79 -33.13
N ASP A 155 -32.11 -13.64 -32.77
CA ASP A 155 -33.50 -13.36 -33.10
C ASP A 155 -33.69 -13.33 -34.63
N GLU A 156 -32.81 -12.64 -35.38
CA GLU A 156 -32.79 -12.62 -36.84
C GLU A 156 -32.63 -14.02 -37.45
N LEU A 157 -31.76 -14.85 -36.86
CA LEU A 157 -31.52 -16.23 -37.28
C LEU A 157 -32.75 -17.13 -37.05
N VAL A 158 -33.51 -16.93 -35.97
CA VAL A 158 -34.79 -17.64 -35.75
C VAL A 158 -35.77 -17.36 -36.88
N ASP A 159 -35.98 -16.07 -37.22
CA ASP A 159 -36.91 -15.66 -38.29
C ASP A 159 -36.54 -16.33 -39.64
N ILE A 160 -35.23 -16.41 -39.95
CA ILE A 160 -34.74 -17.05 -41.18
C ILE A 160 -35.01 -18.56 -41.18
N VAL A 161 -34.70 -19.23 -40.04
CA VAL A 161 -34.89 -20.68 -39.92
C VAL A 161 -36.37 -21.03 -39.94
N GLU A 162 -37.26 -20.24 -39.36
CA GLU A 162 -38.71 -20.41 -39.44
C GLU A 162 -39.22 -20.29 -40.92
N ALA A 163 -38.73 -19.27 -41.63
CA ALA A 163 -39.07 -19.12 -43.05
C ALA A 163 -38.54 -20.30 -43.91
N GLU A 164 -37.40 -20.88 -43.57
CA GLU A 164 -36.89 -22.10 -44.23
C GLU A 164 -37.79 -23.33 -43.95
N ILE A 165 -38.30 -23.47 -42.72
CA ILE A 165 -39.22 -24.54 -42.34
C ILE A 165 -40.55 -24.41 -43.09
N ASP A 166 -41.08 -23.19 -43.17
CA ASP A 166 -42.30 -22.90 -43.88
C ASP A 166 -42.17 -23.19 -45.40
N ALA A 167 -40.96 -23.02 -45.93
CA ALA A 167 -40.64 -23.43 -47.34
C ALA A 167 -40.39 -24.94 -47.50
N GLY A 168 -40.62 -25.75 -46.45
CA GLY A 168 -40.48 -27.19 -46.47
C GLY A 168 -39.08 -27.76 -46.36
N ARG A 169 -38.12 -26.95 -45.89
CA ARG A 169 -36.73 -27.40 -45.59
C ARG A 169 -36.65 -28.03 -44.18
N PRO A 170 -35.88 -29.14 -43.99
CA PRO A 170 -35.79 -29.82 -42.69
C PRO A 170 -34.82 -29.09 -41.77
N ALA A 171 -35.19 -27.91 -41.22
CA ALA A 171 -34.34 -27.06 -40.41
C ALA A 171 -34.76 -27.00 -38.93
N VAL A 172 -35.73 -27.79 -38.47
CA VAL A 172 -36.28 -27.75 -37.10
C VAL A 172 -35.21 -27.95 -36.00
N TYR A 173 -34.18 -28.76 -36.25
CA TYR A 173 -33.08 -28.98 -35.30
C TYR A 173 -32.27 -27.70 -35.00
N ARG A 174 -32.20 -26.75 -35.93
CA ARG A 174 -31.49 -25.47 -35.76
C ARG A 174 -32.17 -24.56 -34.73
N LEU A 175 -33.51 -24.63 -34.60
CA LEU A 175 -34.21 -23.84 -33.56
C LEU A 175 -33.77 -24.24 -32.16
N ALA A 176 -33.57 -25.53 -31.89
CA ALA A 176 -33.05 -25.99 -30.59
C ALA A 176 -31.58 -25.60 -30.37
N GLU A 177 -30.77 -25.57 -31.41
CA GLU A 177 -29.38 -25.11 -31.38
C GLU A 177 -29.33 -23.61 -31.07
N ILE A 178 -30.13 -22.78 -31.78
CA ILE A 178 -30.22 -21.34 -31.54
C ILE A 178 -30.69 -21.04 -30.11
N GLU A 179 -31.69 -21.76 -29.60
CA GLU A 179 -32.18 -21.58 -28.23
C GLU A 179 -31.10 -21.91 -27.19
N SER A 180 -30.29 -22.94 -27.41
CA SER A 180 -29.14 -23.27 -26.60
C SER A 180 -28.09 -22.14 -26.58
N GLU A 181 -27.77 -21.56 -27.73
CA GLU A 181 -26.84 -20.45 -27.88
C GLU A 181 -27.39 -19.16 -27.23
N ARG A 182 -28.69 -18.88 -27.32
CA ARG A 182 -29.35 -17.77 -26.63
C ARG A 182 -29.30 -17.92 -25.09
N ALA A 183 -29.48 -19.14 -24.60
CA ALA A 183 -29.34 -19.43 -23.18
C ALA A 183 -27.89 -19.17 -22.71
N GLU A 184 -26.88 -19.48 -23.52
CA GLU A 184 -25.49 -19.17 -23.24
C GLU A 184 -25.21 -17.66 -23.25
N VAL A 185 -25.81 -16.88 -24.17
CA VAL A 185 -25.75 -15.41 -24.13
C VAL A 185 -26.38 -14.87 -22.82
N SER A 186 -27.55 -15.39 -22.47
CA SER A 186 -28.23 -14.98 -21.22
C SER A 186 -27.37 -15.28 -20.00
N ARG A 187 -26.72 -16.44 -19.95
CA ARG A 187 -25.75 -16.78 -18.88
C ARG A 187 -24.57 -15.81 -18.87
N THR A 188 -24.05 -15.43 -20.03
CA THR A 188 -22.97 -14.47 -20.17
C THR A 188 -23.38 -13.11 -19.61
N LEU A 189 -24.61 -12.62 -19.92
CA LEU A 189 -25.10 -11.34 -19.38
C LEU A 189 -25.23 -11.36 -17.88
N VAL A 190 -25.76 -12.45 -17.29
CA VAL A 190 -25.82 -12.60 -15.81
C VAL A 190 -24.42 -12.59 -15.18
N ASP A 191 -23.43 -13.22 -15.81
CA ASP A 191 -22.05 -13.21 -15.32
C ASP A 191 -21.40 -11.81 -15.43
N LEU A 192 -21.69 -11.07 -16.50
CA LEU A 192 -21.26 -9.67 -16.64
C LEU A 192 -21.88 -8.77 -15.57
N ASP A 193 -23.17 -8.96 -15.22
CA ASP A 193 -23.83 -8.23 -14.12
C ASP A 193 -23.10 -8.46 -12.80
N ARG A 194 -22.76 -9.71 -12.50
CA ARG A 194 -22.01 -10.07 -11.30
C ARG A 194 -20.63 -9.40 -11.28
N GLN A 195 -19.88 -9.49 -12.39
CA GLN A 195 -18.55 -8.88 -12.49
C GLN A 195 -18.60 -7.35 -12.37
N GLU A 196 -19.63 -6.70 -12.92
CA GLU A 196 -19.84 -5.25 -12.80
C GLU A 196 -20.06 -4.86 -11.34
N ALA A 197 -20.95 -5.58 -10.63
CA ALA A 197 -21.19 -5.32 -9.21
C ALA A 197 -19.93 -5.51 -8.35
N GLU A 198 -19.11 -6.54 -8.63
CA GLU A 198 -17.82 -6.76 -7.94
C GLU A 198 -16.82 -5.63 -8.24
N THR A 199 -16.73 -5.18 -9.49
CA THR A 199 -15.84 -4.08 -9.90
C THR A 199 -16.27 -2.76 -9.26
N ASP A 200 -17.59 -2.46 -9.23
CA ASP A 200 -18.13 -1.27 -8.58
C ASP A 200 -17.88 -1.28 -7.06
N ALA A 201 -18.02 -2.43 -6.40
CA ALA A 201 -17.68 -2.57 -4.98
C ALA A 201 -16.20 -2.29 -4.72
N ARG A 202 -15.28 -2.74 -5.58
CA ARG A 202 -13.84 -2.45 -5.48
C ARG A 202 -13.53 -0.97 -5.72
N LEU A 203 -14.21 -0.34 -6.67
CA LEU A 203 -14.07 1.10 -6.91
C LEU A 203 -14.57 1.92 -5.71
N ILE A 204 -15.67 1.51 -5.08
CA ILE A 204 -16.15 2.14 -3.83
C ILE A 204 -15.12 1.98 -2.70
N GLU A 205 -14.51 0.81 -2.55
CA GLU A 205 -13.45 0.57 -1.57
C GLU A 205 -12.25 1.51 -1.78
N LEU A 206 -11.84 1.74 -3.05
CA LEU A 206 -10.68 2.56 -3.38
C LEU A 206 -10.94 4.07 -3.28
N VAL A 207 -12.04 4.56 -3.84
CA VAL A 207 -12.29 6.00 -4.02
C VAL A 207 -13.59 6.49 -3.38
N GLY A 208 -14.33 5.60 -2.69
CA GLY A 208 -15.54 5.93 -1.95
C GLY A 208 -16.80 6.09 -2.81
N LEU A 209 -16.76 5.79 -4.10
CA LEU A 209 -17.88 5.90 -5.03
C LEU A 209 -17.63 5.07 -6.31
N VAL A 210 -18.68 4.91 -7.11
CA VAL A 210 -18.56 4.35 -8.47
C VAL A 210 -18.25 5.50 -9.43
N PRO A 211 -17.06 5.52 -10.07
CA PRO A 211 -16.71 6.58 -11.01
C PRO A 211 -17.56 6.57 -12.28
N SER A 212 -17.90 7.75 -12.78
CA SER A 212 -18.52 7.95 -14.09
C SER A 212 -17.49 8.22 -15.20
N THR A 213 -16.22 8.44 -14.85
CA THR A 213 -15.14 8.68 -15.81
C THR A 213 -14.64 7.37 -16.41
N GLY A 214 -14.23 7.42 -17.67
CA GLY A 214 -13.62 6.30 -18.36
C GLY A 214 -12.13 6.13 -18.05
N LEU A 215 -11.52 5.15 -18.69
CA LEU A 215 -10.10 4.86 -18.62
C LEU A 215 -9.28 6.07 -19.14
N PRO A 216 -8.29 6.61 -18.38
CA PRO A 216 -7.42 7.65 -18.88
C PRO A 216 -6.49 7.12 -19.98
N PRO A 217 -5.93 7.99 -20.85
CA PRO A 217 -4.90 7.57 -21.78
C PRO A 217 -3.69 7.03 -21.02
N LEU A 218 -3.21 5.85 -21.41
CA LEU A 218 -2.10 5.16 -20.76
C LEU A 218 -0.90 5.13 -21.69
N THR A 219 0.25 5.50 -21.14
CA THR A 219 1.56 5.36 -21.81
C THR A 219 2.44 4.47 -20.96
N GLU A 220 3.07 3.50 -21.58
CA GLU A 220 4.07 2.66 -20.93
C GLU A 220 5.31 3.49 -20.60
N ARG A 221 5.86 3.29 -19.41
CA ARG A 221 7.07 3.96 -18.96
C ARG A 221 8.27 3.04 -19.13
N ASP A 222 9.29 3.56 -19.79
CA ASP A 222 10.56 2.86 -19.98
C ASP A 222 11.41 2.91 -18.70
N TRP A 223 12.03 1.80 -18.40
CA TRP A 223 13.04 1.72 -17.36
C TRP A 223 14.43 1.99 -17.94
N SER A 224 15.17 2.97 -17.37
CA SER A 224 16.51 3.35 -17.85
C SER A 224 17.62 2.32 -17.50
N GLY A 225 17.32 1.32 -16.68
CA GLY A 225 18.28 0.38 -16.13
C GLY A 225 18.77 0.71 -14.72
N ALA A 226 18.40 1.89 -14.17
CA ALA A 226 18.78 2.27 -12.83
C ALA A 226 17.88 1.60 -11.77
N ALA A 227 18.51 0.86 -10.85
CA ALA A 227 17.75 0.10 -9.83
C ALA A 227 16.89 0.99 -8.92
N LEU A 228 17.36 2.20 -8.60
CA LEU A 228 16.66 3.17 -7.73
C LEU A 228 15.41 3.81 -8.36
N GLU A 229 15.14 3.53 -9.63
CA GLU A 229 13.87 3.90 -10.24
C GLU A 229 12.70 3.03 -9.74
N PHE A 230 12.96 1.90 -9.11
CA PHE A 230 11.92 1.06 -8.53
C PHE A 230 11.59 1.46 -7.09
N HIS A 231 10.29 1.57 -6.77
CA HIS A 231 9.83 1.82 -5.41
C HIS A 231 10.36 0.80 -4.40
N THR A 232 10.32 -0.49 -4.73
CA THR A 232 10.79 -1.56 -3.83
C THR A 232 12.28 -1.48 -3.53
N VAL A 233 13.08 -0.99 -4.49
CA VAL A 233 14.53 -0.79 -4.32
C VAL A 233 14.79 0.45 -3.46
N ARG A 234 14.04 1.53 -3.63
CA ARG A 234 14.14 2.72 -2.76
C ARG A 234 13.81 2.38 -1.30
N ILE A 235 12.80 1.56 -1.07
CA ILE A 235 12.46 1.10 0.29
C ILE A 235 13.63 0.29 0.88
N ALA A 236 14.22 -0.61 0.09
CA ALA A 236 15.37 -1.40 0.53
C ALA A 236 16.63 -0.56 0.77
N ASP A 237 16.88 0.47 -0.04
CA ASP A 237 17.96 1.43 0.14
C ASP A 237 17.78 2.25 1.44
N ALA A 238 16.55 2.71 1.69
CA ALA A 238 16.22 3.38 2.96
C ALA A 238 16.44 2.46 4.17
N ALA A 239 16.10 1.16 4.05
CA ALA A 239 16.37 0.18 5.10
C ALA A 239 17.89 -0.02 5.37
N VAL A 240 18.74 0.05 4.33
CA VAL A 240 20.20 0.04 4.52
C VAL A 240 20.63 1.23 5.35
N ARG A 241 20.12 2.43 5.06
CA ARG A 241 20.44 3.65 5.83
C ARG A 241 20.03 3.57 7.30
N VAL A 242 18.89 2.95 7.61
CA VAL A 242 18.49 2.68 9.01
C VAL A 242 19.55 1.86 9.71
N THR A 243 20.07 0.80 9.08
CA THR A 243 21.10 -0.05 9.68
C THR A 243 22.49 0.62 9.78
N ASP A 244 22.79 1.59 8.91
CA ASP A 244 24.02 2.41 9.04
C ASP A 244 24.02 3.20 10.38
N TYR A 245 22.87 3.78 10.77
CA TYR A 245 22.74 4.45 12.07
C TYR A 245 22.77 3.46 13.24
N GLY A 246 22.31 2.23 13.07
CA GLY A 246 22.48 1.15 14.05
C GLY A 246 23.96 0.83 14.33
N ILE A 247 24.81 0.88 13.29
CA ILE A 247 26.27 0.77 13.45
C ILE A 247 26.82 1.97 14.25
N ASP A 248 26.34 3.18 13.96
CA ASP A 248 26.83 4.38 14.66
C ASP A 248 26.38 4.40 16.12
N GLU A 249 25.18 3.91 16.45
CA GLU A 249 24.74 3.70 17.82
C GLU A 249 25.62 2.66 18.55
N ALA A 250 25.89 1.52 17.90
CA ALA A 250 26.79 0.49 18.46
C ALA A 250 28.21 1.00 18.69
N ARG A 251 28.72 1.89 17.85
CA ARG A 251 30.00 2.59 18.02
C ARG A 251 29.93 3.59 19.17
N ALA A 252 28.82 4.32 19.30
CA ALA A 252 28.64 5.30 20.37
C ALA A 252 28.64 4.67 21.78
N ALA A 253 28.21 3.39 21.88
CA ALA A 253 28.23 2.62 23.12
C ALA A 253 29.65 2.38 23.70
N TRP A 254 30.72 2.70 22.97
CA TRP A 254 32.10 2.70 23.45
C TRP A 254 32.49 4.00 24.16
N LYS A 255 31.70 5.06 23.97
CA LYS A 255 31.93 6.34 24.63
C LYS A 255 31.40 6.31 26.06
N PRO A 256 32.10 6.86 27.02
CA PRO A 256 31.62 6.94 28.41
C PRO A 256 30.36 7.81 28.46
N GLU A 257 29.40 7.36 29.25
CA GLU A 257 28.27 8.17 29.70
C GLU A 257 28.55 8.69 31.09
N TRP A 258 28.01 9.85 31.43
CA TRP A 258 28.18 10.39 32.73
C TRP A 258 26.88 10.90 33.34
N GLY A 259 26.88 11.11 34.65
CA GLY A 259 25.77 11.66 35.40
C GLY A 259 26.24 12.52 36.51
N ALA A 260 25.41 13.46 36.93
CA ALA A 260 25.61 14.29 38.08
C ALA A 260 24.45 14.13 39.06
N GLN A 261 24.75 14.10 40.34
CA GLN A 261 23.75 14.06 41.40
C GLN A 261 24.13 15.09 42.48
N LEU A 262 23.12 15.85 42.91
CA LEU A 262 23.21 16.73 44.08
C LEU A 262 22.18 16.28 45.09
N THR A 263 22.58 16.15 46.36
CA THR A 263 21.69 15.72 47.44
C THR A 263 21.84 16.67 48.59
N TYR A 264 20.75 17.27 49.01
CA TYR A 264 20.62 18.02 50.27
C TYR A 264 20.12 17.08 51.37
N GLN A 265 20.72 17.13 52.52
CA GLN A 265 20.46 16.29 53.70
C GLN A 265 20.21 17.15 54.88
N GLN A 266 18.98 17.13 55.41
CA GLN A 266 18.59 17.79 56.65
C GLN A 266 18.79 16.84 57.83
N ARG A 267 19.42 17.31 58.88
CA ARG A 267 19.51 16.61 60.15
C ARG A 267 18.82 17.40 61.26
N ASP A 268 18.11 16.69 62.13
CA ASP A 268 17.57 17.30 63.33
C ASP A 268 18.68 17.37 64.42
N GLU A 269 18.67 18.42 65.25
CA GLU A 269 19.60 18.58 66.37
C GLU A 269 19.39 17.46 67.40
N GLY A 270 20.47 16.87 67.91
CA GLY A 270 20.48 15.84 68.92
C GLY A 270 21.21 16.23 70.13
N ALA A 271 21.06 15.51 71.25
CA ALA A 271 21.68 15.84 72.56
C ALA A 271 23.20 15.92 72.55
N MET A 272 23.89 15.30 71.58
CA MET A 272 25.35 15.20 71.47
C MET A 272 25.93 15.73 70.17
N PHE A 273 25.11 16.36 69.28
CA PHE A 273 25.55 16.91 67.99
C PHE A 273 24.66 18.06 67.51
N ALA A 274 25.22 18.99 66.76
CA ALA A 274 24.50 20.06 66.15
C ALA A 274 23.77 19.45 64.89
N GLY A 275 22.52 19.90 64.57
CA GLY A 275 21.74 19.47 63.44
C GLY A 275 22.15 20.18 62.15
N ASP A 276 23.42 20.07 61.74
CA ASP A 276 23.94 20.76 60.57
C ASP A 276 23.39 20.06 59.26
N ASP A 277 22.93 20.87 58.34
CA ASP A 277 22.52 20.41 57.00
C ASP A 277 23.72 20.19 56.12
N TRP A 278 23.66 19.18 55.28
CA TRP A 278 24.74 18.80 54.36
C TRP A 278 24.30 18.82 52.93
N VAL A 279 25.24 19.17 52.04
CA VAL A 279 25.11 19.05 50.60
C VAL A 279 26.17 18.07 50.08
N SER A 280 25.73 17.05 49.33
CA SER A 280 26.62 16.06 48.74
C SER A 280 26.49 16.11 47.21
N GLY A 281 27.61 16.24 46.51
CA GLY A 281 27.69 16.13 45.05
C GLY A 281 28.34 14.81 44.65
N MET A 282 27.80 14.16 43.62
CA MET A 282 28.36 12.94 43.06
C MET A 282 28.36 13.03 41.52
N VAL A 283 29.49 12.66 40.91
CA VAL A 283 29.62 12.50 39.48
C VAL A 283 29.88 11.03 39.18
N THR A 284 29.12 10.47 38.22
CA THR A 284 29.26 9.07 37.83
C THR A 284 29.72 8.98 36.39
N PHE A 285 30.58 8.01 36.09
CA PHE A 285 31.01 7.69 34.71
C PHE A 285 30.82 6.21 34.45
N THR A 286 30.29 5.91 33.27
CA THR A 286 30.19 4.52 32.79
C THR A 286 31.48 4.19 32.04
N VAL A 287 32.25 3.20 32.53
CA VAL A 287 33.46 2.72 31.88
C VAL A 287 33.19 1.35 31.22
N PRO A 288 33.43 1.18 29.93
CA PRO A 288 33.14 -0.09 29.22
C PRO A 288 34.19 -1.17 29.48
N LEU A 289 34.27 -1.66 30.72
CA LEU A 289 35.26 -2.66 31.16
C LEU A 289 35.09 -4.02 30.46
N TRP A 290 33.91 -4.34 30.04
CA TRP A 290 33.56 -5.61 29.37
C TRP A 290 33.39 -5.43 27.88
N ALA A 291 34.15 -4.54 27.25
CA ALA A 291 34.01 -4.15 25.86
C ALA A 291 33.99 -5.36 24.88
N GLU A 292 34.89 -6.33 25.11
CA GLU A 292 34.99 -7.56 24.28
C GLU A 292 33.77 -8.47 24.39
N ARG A 293 33.03 -8.42 25.50
CA ARG A 293 31.87 -9.28 25.76
C ARG A 293 30.53 -8.60 25.53
N LYS A 294 30.50 -7.27 25.42
CA LYS A 294 29.28 -6.47 25.27
C LYS A 294 29.31 -5.58 24.01
N GLN A 295 30.21 -4.60 23.97
CA GLN A 295 30.25 -3.64 22.87
C GLN A 295 30.73 -4.24 21.56
N ALA A 296 31.78 -5.08 21.58
CA ALA A 296 32.30 -5.72 20.38
C ALA A 296 31.30 -6.70 19.71
N PRO A 297 30.61 -7.57 20.45
CA PRO A 297 29.52 -8.37 19.85
C PRO A 297 28.38 -7.53 19.30
N ASN A 298 27.94 -6.48 19.99
CA ASN A 298 26.87 -5.59 19.51
C ASN A 298 27.28 -4.89 18.21
N LEU A 299 28.51 -4.41 18.10
CA LEU A 299 29.02 -3.82 16.86
C LEU A 299 29.10 -4.86 15.72
N ARG A 300 29.49 -6.11 16.02
CA ARG A 300 29.47 -7.20 15.02
C ARG A 300 28.05 -7.54 14.59
N ALA A 301 27.07 -7.53 15.49
CA ALA A 301 25.66 -7.73 15.19
C ALA A 301 25.13 -6.62 14.26
N ALA A 302 25.34 -5.35 14.60
CA ALA A 302 24.92 -4.21 13.77
C ALA A 302 25.55 -4.27 12.35
N LYS A 303 26.84 -4.65 12.25
CA LYS A 303 27.49 -4.85 10.94
C LYS A 303 26.88 -6.02 10.14
N ALA A 304 26.49 -7.11 10.82
CA ALA A 304 25.83 -8.24 10.18
C ALA A 304 24.41 -7.87 9.71
N GLU A 305 23.68 -7.07 10.49
CA GLU A 305 22.37 -6.53 10.12
C GLU A 305 22.46 -5.63 8.89
N ARG A 306 23.46 -4.75 8.84
CA ARG A 306 23.74 -3.91 7.67
C ARG A 306 24.09 -4.74 6.44
N ALA A 307 24.93 -5.76 6.58
CA ALA A 307 25.25 -6.67 5.48
C ALA A 307 23.99 -7.43 5.00
N GLY A 308 23.12 -7.84 5.93
CA GLY A 308 21.83 -8.44 5.60
C GLY A 308 20.89 -7.49 4.86
N ALA A 309 20.84 -6.22 5.24
CA ALA A 309 20.07 -5.19 4.53
C ALA A 309 20.59 -4.96 3.11
N GLU A 310 21.91 -4.94 2.90
CA GLU A 310 22.53 -4.83 1.58
C GLU A 310 22.14 -6.02 0.68
N GLN A 311 22.13 -7.26 1.22
CA GLN A 311 21.67 -8.41 0.45
C GLN A 311 20.18 -8.33 0.09
N ARG A 312 19.35 -7.78 0.98
CA ARG A 312 17.93 -7.52 0.67
C ARG A 312 17.77 -6.46 -0.42
N TYR A 313 18.58 -5.39 -0.40
CA TYR A 313 18.64 -4.41 -1.49
C TYR A 313 18.96 -5.07 -2.83
N GLN A 314 20.00 -5.91 -2.90
CA GLN A 314 20.37 -6.64 -4.11
C GLN A 314 19.26 -7.60 -4.57
N ALA A 315 18.59 -8.26 -3.65
CA ALA A 315 17.44 -9.12 -3.94
C ALA A 315 16.25 -8.31 -4.47
N ALA A 316 15.95 -7.15 -3.87
CA ALA A 316 14.90 -6.24 -4.32
C ALA A 316 15.15 -5.73 -5.74
N ALA A 317 16.41 -5.36 -6.06
CA ALA A 317 16.79 -4.92 -7.42
C ALA A 317 16.55 -6.01 -8.47
N ARG A 318 16.97 -7.25 -8.18
CA ARG A 318 16.75 -8.39 -9.10
C ARG A 318 15.27 -8.70 -9.26
N ASN A 319 14.52 -8.69 -8.18
CA ASN A 319 13.08 -8.97 -8.20
C ASN A 319 12.33 -7.88 -8.98
N ALA A 320 12.64 -6.60 -8.77
CA ALA A 320 12.01 -5.49 -9.47
C ALA A 320 12.27 -5.57 -10.99
N ALA A 321 13.51 -5.84 -11.41
CA ALA A 321 13.84 -6.03 -12.81
C ALA A 321 13.09 -7.22 -13.45
N ALA A 322 12.96 -8.33 -12.72
CA ALA A 322 12.22 -9.49 -13.20
C ALA A 322 10.71 -9.19 -13.28
N GLN A 323 10.15 -8.45 -12.33
CA GLN A 323 8.75 -8.02 -12.39
C GLN A 323 8.49 -7.08 -13.56
N TYR A 324 9.39 -6.11 -13.81
CA TYR A 324 9.29 -5.23 -14.96
C TYR A 324 9.28 -6.03 -16.27
N ALA A 325 10.26 -6.91 -16.50
CA ALA A 325 10.31 -7.75 -17.68
C ALA A 325 9.09 -8.66 -17.84
N SER A 326 8.53 -9.17 -16.73
CA SER A 326 7.31 -9.98 -16.75
C SER A 326 6.09 -9.15 -17.17
N ARG A 327 5.95 -7.89 -16.68
CA ARG A 327 4.83 -7.02 -17.06
C ARG A 327 4.93 -6.56 -18.52
N ASP A 328 6.12 -6.20 -18.97
CA ASP A 328 6.41 -5.86 -20.37
C ASP A 328 6.08 -7.05 -21.30
N ALA A 329 6.43 -8.27 -20.94
CA ALA A 329 6.05 -9.46 -21.71
C ALA A 329 4.52 -9.67 -21.79
N ILE A 330 3.78 -9.36 -20.71
CA ILE A 330 2.31 -9.42 -20.73
C ILE A 330 1.73 -8.36 -21.67
N ILE A 331 2.27 -7.15 -21.69
CA ILE A 331 1.83 -6.08 -22.60
C ILE A 331 2.04 -6.51 -24.06
N ARG A 332 3.25 -6.97 -24.38
CA ARG A 332 3.56 -7.45 -25.75
C ARG A 332 2.71 -8.66 -26.17
N ALA A 333 2.44 -9.57 -25.24
CA ALA A 333 1.57 -10.72 -25.53
C ALA A 333 0.13 -10.28 -25.80
N ALA A 334 -0.38 -9.30 -25.05
CA ALA A 334 -1.72 -8.75 -25.28
C ALA A 334 -1.81 -8.05 -26.65
N ASP A 335 -0.80 -7.28 -27.04
CA ASP A 335 -0.73 -6.64 -28.36
C ASP A 335 -0.74 -7.68 -29.48
N ALA A 336 0.14 -8.67 -29.40
CA ALA A 336 0.19 -9.75 -30.39
C ALA A 336 -1.15 -10.55 -30.48
N SER A 337 -1.82 -10.73 -29.33
CA SER A 337 -3.14 -11.39 -29.30
C SER A 337 -4.21 -10.55 -30.00
N ILE A 338 -4.22 -9.22 -29.76
CA ILE A 338 -5.13 -8.28 -30.41
C ILE A 338 -4.91 -8.30 -31.93
N ASP A 339 -3.65 -8.24 -32.39
CA ASP A 339 -3.31 -8.28 -33.81
C ASP A 339 -3.82 -9.58 -34.48
N VAL A 340 -3.60 -10.73 -33.84
CA VAL A 340 -4.10 -12.03 -34.35
C VAL A 340 -5.63 -12.08 -34.39
N LEU A 341 -6.31 -11.54 -33.36
CA LEU A 341 -7.77 -11.46 -33.34
C LEU A 341 -8.31 -10.55 -34.46
N GLN A 342 -7.65 -9.44 -34.76
CA GLN A 342 -8.01 -8.52 -35.84
C GLN A 342 -7.86 -9.22 -37.22
N VAL A 343 -6.76 -9.96 -37.44
CA VAL A 343 -6.58 -10.76 -38.66
C VAL A 343 -7.67 -11.82 -38.81
N LYS A 344 -8.07 -12.47 -37.70
CA LYS A 344 -9.15 -13.44 -37.70
C LYS A 344 -10.50 -12.80 -38.00
N ILE A 345 -10.77 -11.60 -37.49
CA ILE A 345 -12.02 -10.85 -37.82
C ILE A 345 -12.02 -10.53 -39.30
N ALA A 346 -10.95 -10.00 -39.89
CA ALA A 346 -10.88 -9.69 -41.30
C ALA A 346 -11.15 -10.95 -42.20
N ALA A 347 -10.59 -12.11 -41.83
CA ALA A 347 -10.84 -13.35 -42.54
C ALA A 347 -12.32 -13.82 -42.47
N VAL A 348 -12.98 -13.61 -41.33
CA VAL A 348 -14.42 -13.91 -41.17
C VAL A 348 -15.27 -12.88 -41.93
N GLU A 349 -14.89 -11.61 -41.96
CA GLU A 349 -15.54 -10.56 -42.74
C GLU A 349 -15.47 -10.88 -44.25
N ASP A 350 -14.32 -11.33 -44.79
CA ASP A 350 -14.16 -11.81 -46.17
C ASP A 350 -15.04 -13.04 -46.45
N GLU A 351 -15.18 -13.97 -45.49
CA GLU A 351 -16.04 -15.13 -45.60
C GLU A 351 -17.52 -14.72 -45.66
N VAL A 352 -17.96 -13.79 -44.79
CA VAL A 352 -19.33 -13.26 -44.78
C VAL A 352 -19.67 -12.58 -46.11
N GLU A 353 -18.73 -11.78 -46.68
CA GLU A 353 -18.89 -11.15 -47.98
C GLU A 353 -19.05 -12.20 -49.09
N ALA A 354 -18.22 -13.24 -49.10
CA ALA A 354 -18.35 -14.34 -50.10
C ALA A 354 -19.69 -15.08 -49.95
N GLN A 355 -20.17 -15.31 -48.74
CA GLN A 355 -21.48 -15.93 -48.48
C GLN A 355 -22.65 -15.05 -48.94
N LEU A 356 -22.52 -13.71 -48.74
CA LEU A 356 -23.52 -12.75 -49.27
C LEU A 356 -23.62 -12.79 -50.78
N ILE A 357 -22.50 -12.81 -51.51
CA ILE A 357 -22.46 -12.94 -52.98
C ILE A 357 -23.09 -14.27 -53.41
N ALA A 358 -22.82 -15.37 -52.72
CA ALA A 358 -23.42 -16.67 -52.98
C ALA A 358 -24.96 -16.67 -52.79
N TYR A 359 -25.42 -16.01 -51.72
CA TYR A 359 -26.84 -15.83 -51.42
C TYR A 359 -27.54 -14.99 -52.51
N GLU A 360 -26.97 -13.85 -52.89
CA GLU A 360 -27.51 -13.00 -53.98
C GLU A 360 -27.57 -13.73 -55.32
N SER A 361 -26.64 -14.67 -55.56
CA SER A 361 -26.63 -15.51 -56.77
C SER A 361 -27.60 -16.70 -56.71
N GLY A 362 -28.31 -16.86 -55.57
CA GLY A 362 -29.27 -17.95 -55.37
C GLY A 362 -28.66 -19.33 -55.10
N VAL A 363 -27.36 -19.39 -54.78
CA VAL A 363 -26.63 -20.65 -54.56
C VAL A 363 -26.46 -20.95 -53.04
N GLY A 364 -26.59 -19.95 -52.18
CA GLY A 364 -26.40 -20.05 -50.73
C GLY A 364 -27.65 -19.75 -49.91
N GLY A 365 -27.64 -20.10 -48.62
CA GLY A 365 -28.61 -19.64 -47.62
C GLY A 365 -28.13 -18.37 -46.91
N TYR A 366 -29.04 -17.65 -46.23
CA TYR A 366 -28.71 -16.43 -45.48
C TYR A 366 -28.16 -16.73 -44.05
N ALA A 367 -28.54 -17.89 -43.49
CA ALA A 367 -28.12 -18.28 -42.13
C ALA A 367 -26.59 -18.29 -41.93
N PRO A 368 -25.71 -18.75 -42.82
CA PRO A 368 -24.26 -18.69 -42.67
C PRO A 368 -23.71 -17.27 -42.53
N ILE A 369 -24.35 -16.27 -43.13
CA ILE A 369 -23.97 -14.85 -43.03
C ILE A 369 -24.14 -14.39 -41.58
N ILE A 370 -25.30 -14.69 -40.98
CA ILE A 370 -25.59 -14.36 -39.59
C ILE A 370 -24.64 -15.12 -38.62
N ASP A 371 -24.37 -16.41 -38.92
CA ASP A 371 -23.40 -17.19 -38.13
C ASP A 371 -21.99 -16.54 -38.14
N GLY A 372 -21.54 -15.99 -39.27
CA GLY A 372 -20.30 -15.25 -39.42
C GLY A 372 -20.32 -13.92 -38.65
N GLU A 373 -21.41 -13.14 -38.72
CA GLU A 373 -21.56 -11.90 -37.94
C GLU A 373 -21.53 -12.15 -36.43
N ILE A 374 -22.15 -13.23 -35.94
CA ILE A 374 -22.08 -13.67 -34.54
C ILE A 374 -20.65 -14.02 -34.16
N ALA A 375 -19.89 -14.71 -35.05
CA ALA A 375 -18.48 -15.02 -34.80
C ALA A 375 -17.64 -13.76 -34.68
N ILE A 376 -17.87 -12.73 -35.50
CA ILE A 376 -17.19 -11.41 -35.37
C ILE A 376 -17.49 -10.76 -34.02
N LEU A 377 -18.75 -10.77 -33.56
CA LEU A 377 -19.11 -10.21 -32.24
C LEU A 377 -18.41 -10.95 -31.08
N LYS A 378 -18.26 -12.28 -31.18
CA LYS A 378 -17.49 -13.08 -30.21
C LYS A 378 -16.00 -12.65 -30.18
N LEU A 379 -15.38 -12.52 -31.36
CA LEU A 379 -13.98 -12.09 -31.49
C LEU A 379 -13.74 -10.65 -30.97
N ARG A 380 -14.67 -9.74 -31.22
CA ARG A 380 -14.60 -8.37 -30.67
C ARG A 380 -14.69 -8.39 -29.17
N ALA A 381 -15.49 -9.25 -28.54
CA ALA A 381 -15.52 -9.39 -27.09
C ALA A 381 -14.19 -9.93 -26.50
N GLU A 382 -13.48 -10.78 -27.24
CA GLU A 382 -12.13 -11.23 -26.88
C GLU A 382 -11.10 -10.07 -26.95
N ILE A 383 -11.18 -9.20 -27.99
CA ILE A 383 -10.33 -8.01 -28.11
C ILE A 383 -10.53 -7.06 -26.91
N GLU A 384 -11.77 -6.85 -26.47
CA GLU A 384 -12.02 -6.00 -25.28
C GLU A 384 -11.38 -6.59 -24.01
N ALA A 385 -11.36 -7.93 -23.88
CA ALA A 385 -10.69 -8.59 -22.77
C ALA A 385 -9.15 -8.38 -22.81
N GLU A 386 -8.54 -8.56 -23.98
CA GLU A 386 -7.09 -8.34 -24.14
C GLU A 386 -6.72 -6.86 -23.96
N THR A 387 -7.56 -5.93 -24.45
CA THR A 387 -7.38 -4.48 -24.27
C THR A 387 -7.38 -4.09 -22.77
N ALA A 388 -8.33 -4.61 -22.00
CA ALA A 388 -8.36 -4.37 -20.56
C ALA A 388 -7.15 -5.00 -19.83
N ARG A 389 -6.74 -6.22 -20.24
CA ARG A 389 -5.54 -6.90 -19.73
C ARG A 389 -4.29 -6.06 -19.97
N LYS A 390 -4.13 -5.54 -21.19
CA LYS A 390 -3.03 -4.63 -21.56
C LYS A 390 -3.03 -3.38 -20.69
N ALA A 391 -4.16 -2.70 -20.57
CA ALA A 391 -4.28 -1.49 -19.77
C ALA A 391 -3.90 -1.74 -18.30
N ALA A 392 -4.38 -2.81 -17.69
CA ALA A 392 -4.02 -3.21 -16.33
C ALA A 392 -2.53 -3.56 -16.21
N ALA A 393 -1.92 -4.18 -17.23
CA ALA A 393 -0.49 -4.51 -17.24
C ALA A 393 0.36 -3.24 -17.31
N ILE A 394 0.02 -2.27 -18.17
CA ILE A 394 0.69 -0.96 -18.26
C ILE A 394 0.61 -0.22 -16.93
N ALA A 395 -0.58 -0.15 -16.32
CA ALA A 395 -0.75 0.50 -15.03
C ALA A 395 0.14 -0.11 -13.94
N ARG A 396 0.19 -1.45 -13.87
CA ARG A 396 1.02 -2.19 -12.91
C ARG A 396 2.51 -2.07 -13.20
N LEU A 397 2.93 -1.99 -14.48
CA LEU A 397 4.31 -1.73 -14.86
C LEU A 397 4.73 -0.34 -14.40
N ASN A 398 3.91 0.67 -14.72
CA ASN A 398 4.17 2.05 -14.34
C ASN A 398 4.25 2.25 -12.82
N ALA A 399 3.48 1.47 -12.05
CA ALA A 399 3.50 1.50 -10.59
C ALA A 399 4.75 0.88 -9.96
N LEU A 400 5.55 0.13 -10.71
CA LEU A 400 6.86 -0.32 -10.23
C LEU A 400 7.86 0.84 -10.16
N LEU A 401 7.71 1.83 -11.07
CA LEU A 401 8.65 2.91 -11.29
C LEU A 401 8.24 4.17 -10.51
N VAL A 402 9.21 4.78 -9.85
CA VAL A 402 9.01 6.05 -9.15
C VAL A 402 8.67 7.13 -10.16
N THR A 403 7.70 7.96 -9.85
CA THR A 403 7.39 9.17 -10.64
C THR A 403 8.56 10.16 -10.48
N GLN A 404 9.14 10.59 -11.59
CA GLN A 404 10.17 11.64 -11.61
C GLN A 404 9.53 13.00 -11.40
#